data_9b48d9f3aeacbcb9e94610738818f4b1
#
_entry.id   9b48d9f3aeacbcb9e94610738818f4b1
#
_cell.length_a   1.000
_cell.length_b   1.000
_cell.length_c   1.000
_cell.angle_alpha   90.00
_cell.angle_beta   90.00
_cell.angle_gamma   90.00
#
_symmetry.space_group_name_H-M   'P 1'
#
loop_
_entity.id
_entity.type
_entity.pdbx_description
1 polymer ?
#
loop_
_entity_poly.entity_id
_entity_poly.type
_entity_poly.pdbx_seq_one_letter_code
_entity_poly.pdbx_strand_id
1 'polypeptide(L)'
;MIDPTLYRTIVGSLVYLTITRPDIAYAVHVVSQFVASPTTVHWAAVLRILRYLRGTVFQSLLLSSTSSLELRAYSDADHGSDPTDRKSVTGFCIFLGDSLISWKSKKQSIKYFSSTLYFSLVCSNTK
;
A
#
# COMPACT_ATOMS: atom_id res chain seq x y z
N MET A 1 9.93 -18.64 20.27
CA MET A 1 8.49 -18.41 20.03
C MET A 1 8.28 -16.91 19.90
N ILE A 2 7.60 -16.46 18.88
CA ILE A 2 7.35 -15.01 18.67
C ILE A 2 6.14 -14.64 19.52
N ASP A 3 6.24 -13.50 20.23
CA ASP A 3 5.10 -12.95 20.97
C ASP A 3 4.08 -12.39 19.96
N PRO A 4 2.87 -12.97 19.86
CA PRO A 4 1.84 -12.49 18.94
C PRO A 4 1.38 -11.06 19.26
N THR A 5 1.45 -10.66 20.53
CA THR A 5 1.05 -9.32 20.98
C THR A 5 2.02 -8.28 20.45
N LEU A 6 3.32 -8.53 20.58
CA LEU A 6 4.36 -7.66 20.05
C LEU A 6 4.26 -7.55 18.52
N TYR A 7 4.04 -8.67 17.83
CA TYR A 7 3.84 -8.67 16.38
C TYR A 7 2.67 -7.78 15.97
N ARG A 8 1.51 -7.95 16.61
CA ARG A 8 0.30 -7.13 16.34
C ARG A 8 0.55 -5.65 16.56
N THR A 9 1.21 -5.29 17.65
CA THR A 9 1.50 -3.90 18.00
C THR A 9 2.38 -3.24 16.95
N ILE A 10 3.45 -3.91 16.53
CA ILE A 10 4.38 -3.38 15.52
C ILE A 10 3.69 -3.28 14.16
N VAL A 11 3.00 -4.34 13.71
CA VAL A 11 2.28 -4.34 12.44
C VAL A 11 1.18 -3.28 12.42
N GLY A 12 0.44 -3.10 13.52
CA GLY A 12 -0.57 -2.04 13.66
C GLY A 12 0.03 -0.65 13.48
N SER A 13 1.18 -0.40 14.10
CA SER A 13 1.92 0.87 13.92
C SER A 13 2.39 1.06 12.48
N LEU A 14 2.85 -0.01 11.81
CA LEU A 14 3.25 0.04 10.40
C LEU A 14 2.06 0.31 9.48
N VAL A 15 0.90 -0.29 9.73
CA VAL A 15 -0.35 -0.02 8.99
C VAL A 15 -0.72 1.46 9.09
N TYR A 16 -0.63 2.04 10.27
CA TYR A 16 -0.89 3.47 10.46
C TYR A 16 0.13 4.34 9.70
N LEU A 17 1.41 3.94 9.69
CA LEU A 17 2.47 4.66 8.98
C LEU A 17 2.27 4.66 7.45
N THR A 18 1.57 3.68 6.88
CA THR A 18 1.28 3.64 5.44
C THR A 18 0.45 4.83 4.94
N ILE A 19 -0.18 5.59 5.84
CA ILE A 19 -0.92 6.82 5.51
C ILE A 19 0.01 7.88 4.90
N THR A 20 1.27 7.90 5.31
CA THR A 20 2.29 8.85 4.83
C THR A 20 3.43 8.20 4.06
N ARG A 21 3.52 6.88 4.06
CA ARG A 21 4.59 6.10 3.43
C ARG A 21 4.00 5.06 2.47
N PRO A 22 3.66 5.44 1.22
CA PRO A 22 3.09 4.53 0.23
C PRO A 22 4.07 3.43 -0.20
N ASP A 23 5.36 3.69 -0.09
CA ASP A 23 6.45 2.77 -0.44
C ASP A 23 6.43 1.47 0.37
N ILE A 24 5.92 1.49 1.62
CA ILE A 24 5.80 0.28 2.46
C ILE A 24 4.39 -0.33 2.44
N ALA A 25 3.43 0.29 1.78
CA ALA A 25 2.01 -0.11 1.87
C ALA A 25 1.78 -1.57 1.49
N TYR A 26 2.39 -2.06 0.40
CA TYR A 26 2.25 -3.45 -0.03
C TYR A 26 2.90 -4.43 0.96
N ALA A 27 4.13 -4.17 1.39
CA ALA A 27 4.83 -5.04 2.34
C ALA A 27 4.09 -5.15 3.68
N VAL A 28 3.57 -4.02 4.18
CA VAL A 28 2.78 -3.98 5.41
C VAL A 28 1.45 -4.72 5.22
N HIS A 29 0.79 -4.58 4.07
CA HIS A 29 -0.42 -5.34 3.76
C HIS A 29 -0.18 -6.84 3.83
N VAL A 30 0.94 -7.33 3.28
CA VAL A 30 1.30 -8.75 3.33
C VAL A 30 1.48 -9.23 4.76
N VAL A 31 2.31 -8.56 5.57
CA VAL A 31 2.56 -9.01 6.95
C VAL A 31 1.35 -8.87 7.87
N SER A 32 0.43 -7.95 7.56
CA SER A 32 -0.82 -7.77 8.32
C SER A 32 -1.78 -8.95 8.23
N GLN A 33 -1.68 -9.78 7.21
CA GLN A 33 -2.53 -10.96 7.05
C GLN A 33 -2.22 -12.07 8.08
N PHE A 34 -1.04 -12.03 8.70
CA PHE A 34 -0.55 -13.09 9.60
C PHE A 34 -0.57 -12.69 11.08
N VAL A 35 -1.33 -11.64 11.45
CA VAL A 35 -1.42 -11.15 12.84
C VAL A 35 -2.06 -12.16 13.81
N ALA A 36 -2.86 -13.09 13.29
CA ALA A 36 -3.48 -14.13 14.11
C ALA A 36 -2.49 -15.24 14.50
N SER A 37 -1.58 -15.59 13.59
CA SER A 37 -0.64 -16.71 13.77
C SER A 37 0.71 -16.37 13.10
N PRO A 38 1.51 -15.48 13.70
CA PRO A 38 2.79 -15.09 13.13
C PRO A 38 3.84 -16.19 13.27
N THR A 39 4.60 -16.42 12.21
CA THR A 39 5.75 -17.32 12.18
C THR A 39 7.07 -16.54 12.18
N THR A 40 8.19 -17.26 12.34
CA THR A 40 9.54 -16.66 12.27
C THR A 40 9.81 -15.98 10.93
N VAL A 41 9.25 -16.50 9.85
CA VAL A 41 9.36 -15.91 8.50
C VAL A 41 8.64 -14.57 8.44
N HIS A 42 7.44 -14.49 9.01
CA HIS A 42 6.67 -13.23 9.07
C HIS A 42 7.38 -12.19 9.94
N TRP A 43 7.99 -12.62 11.05
CA TRP A 43 8.80 -11.74 11.88
C TRP A 43 10.02 -11.20 11.15
N ALA A 44 10.72 -12.05 10.41
CA ALA A 44 11.86 -11.63 9.59
C ALA A 44 11.45 -10.59 8.53
N ALA A 45 10.25 -10.74 7.94
CA ALA A 45 9.69 -9.76 7.01
C ALA A 45 9.42 -8.42 7.68
N VAL A 46 8.84 -8.40 8.89
CA VAL A 46 8.62 -7.18 9.67
C VAL A 46 9.95 -6.48 9.99
N LEU A 47 10.96 -7.23 10.42
CA LEU A 47 12.29 -6.68 10.68
C LEU A 47 12.94 -6.07 9.43
N ARG A 48 12.68 -6.65 8.25
CA ARG A 48 13.15 -6.09 6.97
C ARG A 48 12.49 -4.74 6.68
N ILE A 49 11.19 -4.62 6.92
CA ILE A 49 10.46 -3.35 6.79
C ILE A 49 11.05 -2.30 7.74
N LEU A 50 11.29 -2.66 9.00
CA LEU A 50 11.87 -1.74 9.99
C LEU A 50 13.29 -1.29 9.61
N ARG A 51 14.13 -2.17 9.07
CA ARG A 51 15.46 -1.81 8.55
C ARG A 51 15.36 -0.83 7.39
N TYR A 52 14.44 -1.07 6.46
CA TYR A 52 14.18 -0.17 5.35
C TYR A 52 13.76 1.23 5.85
N LEU A 53 12.82 1.28 6.78
CA LEU A 53 12.35 2.53 7.39
C LEU A 53 13.49 3.27 8.10
N ARG A 54 14.34 2.56 8.82
CA ARG A 54 15.53 3.14 9.47
C ARG A 54 16.48 3.79 8.45
N GLY A 55 16.66 3.17 7.30
CA GLY A 55 17.50 3.71 6.22
C GLY A 55 16.85 4.85 5.43
N THR A 56 15.54 5.05 5.55
CA THR A 56 14.76 6.03 4.77
C THR A 56 13.94 6.97 5.64
N VAL A 57 14.42 7.30 6.83
CA VAL A 57 13.69 8.14 7.82
C VAL A 57 13.29 9.49 7.25
N PHE A 58 14.14 10.10 6.40
CA PHE A 58 13.88 11.42 5.81
C PHE A 58 13.02 11.37 4.54
N GLN A 59 12.63 10.19 4.08
CA GLN A 59 11.79 10.05 2.90
C GLN A 59 10.34 10.41 3.25
N SER A 60 9.74 11.30 2.46
CA SER A 60 8.37 11.78 2.66
C SER A 60 7.67 11.98 1.32
N LEU A 61 6.36 12.17 1.38
CA LEU A 61 5.57 12.59 0.22
C LEU A 61 5.81 14.06 -0.08
N LEU A 62 6.11 14.35 -1.34
CA LEU A 62 6.17 15.72 -1.83
C LEU A 62 4.79 16.13 -2.36
N LEU A 63 4.19 17.13 -1.74
CA LEU A 63 2.96 17.77 -2.21
C LEU A 63 3.36 19.10 -2.85
N SER A 64 3.39 19.13 -4.17
CA SER A 64 3.78 20.32 -4.92
C SER A 64 2.63 21.33 -4.98
N SER A 65 2.89 22.58 -4.60
CA SER A 65 1.93 23.69 -4.70
C SER A 65 1.80 24.24 -6.12
N THR A 66 2.75 23.92 -7.00
CA THR A 66 2.83 24.44 -8.38
C THR A 66 2.38 23.43 -9.44
N SER A 67 1.98 22.23 -9.05
CA SER A 67 1.48 21.22 -9.98
C SER A 67 0.08 21.54 -10.48
N SER A 68 -0.29 20.93 -11.62
CA SER A 68 -1.64 21.06 -12.17
C SER A 68 -2.69 20.46 -11.22
N LEU A 69 -3.94 20.93 -11.33
CA LEU A 69 -5.09 20.37 -10.59
C LEU A 69 -5.76 19.22 -11.36
N GLU A 70 -5.01 18.52 -12.19
CA GLU A 70 -5.50 17.35 -12.90
C GLU A 70 -5.52 16.12 -11.98
N LEU A 71 -6.69 15.52 -11.84
CA LEU A 71 -6.85 14.28 -11.06
C LEU A 71 -6.61 13.07 -11.96
N ARG A 72 -5.66 12.22 -11.59
CA ARG A 72 -5.35 10.96 -12.29
C ARG A 72 -5.49 9.79 -11.33
N ALA A 73 -6.17 8.75 -11.76
CA ALA A 73 -6.31 7.51 -11.01
C ALA A 73 -5.74 6.35 -11.81
N TYR A 74 -4.99 5.50 -11.13
CA TYR A 74 -4.43 4.26 -11.68
C TYR A 74 -4.94 3.10 -10.82
N SER A 75 -5.41 2.05 -11.48
CA SER A 75 -5.81 0.82 -10.82
C SER A 75 -5.16 -0.36 -11.52
N ASP A 76 -4.64 -1.28 -10.74
CA ASP A 76 -4.08 -2.53 -11.22
C ASP A 76 -4.63 -3.69 -10.40
N ALA A 77 -4.95 -4.79 -11.08
CA ALA A 77 -5.45 -5.99 -10.45
C ALA A 77 -4.60 -7.18 -10.87
N ASP A 78 -3.96 -7.81 -9.91
CA ASP A 78 -3.21 -9.04 -10.11
C ASP A 78 -4.16 -10.24 -10.23
N HIS A 79 -3.89 -11.14 -11.18
CA HIS A 79 -4.76 -12.26 -11.48
C HIS A 79 -4.37 -13.51 -10.68
N GLY A 80 -4.89 -13.65 -9.44
CA GLY A 80 -4.81 -14.90 -8.68
C GLY A 80 -3.41 -15.44 -8.43
N SER A 81 -2.43 -14.56 -8.27
CA SER A 81 -1.02 -14.93 -8.14
C SER A 81 -0.64 -15.46 -6.76
N ASP A 82 -1.52 -15.34 -5.77
CA ASP A 82 -1.23 -15.89 -4.44
C ASP A 82 -1.34 -17.42 -4.48
N PRO A 83 -0.23 -18.16 -4.31
CA PRO A 83 -0.24 -19.61 -4.37
C PRO A 83 -1.01 -20.27 -3.22
N THR A 84 -1.29 -19.52 -2.14
CA THR A 84 -1.91 -20.04 -0.92
C THR A 84 -3.43 -20.09 -1.00
N ASP A 85 -4.08 -19.05 -1.52
CA ASP A 85 -5.54 -18.95 -1.53
C ASP A 85 -6.13 -18.51 -2.89
N ARG A 86 -5.29 -18.32 -3.89
CA ARG A 86 -5.64 -17.90 -5.27
C ARG A 86 -6.48 -16.63 -5.36
N LYS A 87 -6.35 -15.76 -4.37
CA LYS A 87 -7.00 -14.45 -4.38
C LYS A 87 -6.18 -13.45 -5.18
N SER A 88 -6.87 -12.51 -5.79
CA SER A 88 -6.27 -11.40 -6.51
C SER A 88 -5.99 -10.23 -5.57
N VAL A 89 -4.90 -9.51 -5.78
CA VAL A 89 -4.62 -8.25 -5.10
C VAL A 89 -4.95 -7.12 -6.07
N THR A 90 -5.81 -6.21 -5.63
CA THR A 90 -6.14 -5.00 -6.37
C THR A 90 -5.46 -3.81 -5.69
N GLY A 91 -4.72 -3.04 -6.45
CA GLY A 91 -4.11 -1.79 -6.02
C GLY A 91 -4.68 -0.60 -6.77
N PHE A 92 -4.75 0.54 -6.11
CA PHE A 92 -5.01 1.80 -6.79
C PHE A 92 -4.15 2.92 -6.20
N CYS A 93 -3.90 3.93 -7.02
CA CYS A 93 -3.31 5.18 -6.60
C CYS A 93 -3.96 6.36 -7.32
N ILE A 94 -4.07 7.46 -6.60
CA ILE A 94 -4.68 8.69 -7.11
C ILE A 94 -3.67 9.81 -6.96
N PHE A 95 -3.43 10.53 -8.06
CA PHE A 95 -2.57 11.70 -8.13
C PHE A 95 -3.40 12.96 -8.34
N LEU A 96 -3.02 14.03 -7.68
CA LEU A 96 -3.44 15.38 -8.01
C LEU A 96 -2.24 16.11 -8.62
N GLY A 97 -2.24 16.29 -9.94
CA GLY A 97 -1.06 16.71 -10.68
C GLY A 97 0.08 15.69 -10.49
N ASP A 98 1.20 16.13 -9.96
CA ASP A 98 2.37 15.28 -9.68
C ASP A 98 2.38 14.70 -8.25
N SER A 99 1.37 15.04 -7.44
CA SER A 99 1.32 14.66 -6.01
C SER A 99 0.46 13.41 -5.81
N LEU A 100 1.04 12.37 -5.21
CA LEU A 100 0.30 11.19 -4.80
C LEU A 100 -0.52 11.50 -3.54
N ILE A 101 -1.85 11.46 -3.65
CA ILE A 101 -2.77 11.87 -2.58
C ILE A 101 -3.51 10.71 -1.93
N SER A 102 -3.69 9.60 -2.63
CA SER A 102 -4.37 8.41 -2.09
C SER A 102 -3.87 7.14 -2.74
N TRP A 103 -3.77 6.08 -1.97
CA TRP A 103 -3.37 4.75 -2.45
C TRP A 103 -3.94 3.68 -1.55
N LYS A 104 -4.18 2.51 -2.11
CA LYS A 104 -4.63 1.35 -1.36
C LYS A 104 -4.27 0.06 -2.08
N SER A 105 -3.98 -0.97 -1.33
CA SER A 105 -3.88 -2.35 -1.80
C SER A 105 -4.90 -3.20 -1.04
N LYS A 106 -5.68 -4.00 -1.75
CA LYS A 106 -6.72 -4.85 -1.15
C LYS A 106 -6.76 -6.22 -1.80
N LYS A 107 -6.84 -7.24 -0.96
CA LYS A 107 -7.05 -8.62 -1.41
C LYS A 107 -8.52 -8.85 -1.74
N GLN A 108 -8.80 -9.40 -2.92
CA GLN A 108 -10.15 -9.65 -3.41
C GLN A 108 -10.43 -11.16 -3.44
N SER A 109 -11.62 -11.55 -3.02
CA SER A 109 -12.07 -12.96 -3.07
C SER A 109 -12.56 -13.40 -4.45
N ILE A 110 -12.82 -12.47 -5.37
CA ILE A 110 -13.32 -12.72 -6.72
C ILE A 110 -12.24 -12.37 -7.72
N LYS A 111 -12.07 -13.23 -8.75
CA LYS A 111 -11.16 -12.98 -9.86
C LYS A 111 -11.74 -11.91 -10.78
N TYR A 112 -11.25 -10.69 -10.66
CA TYR A 112 -11.50 -9.68 -11.68
C TYR A 112 -10.42 -9.76 -12.77
N PHE A 113 -10.81 -9.54 -14.02
CA PHE A 113 -9.87 -9.44 -15.13
C PHE A 113 -8.88 -8.30 -14.87
N SER A 114 -7.60 -8.58 -15.06
CA SER A 114 -6.55 -7.57 -15.05
C SER A 114 -6.83 -6.55 -16.16
N SER A 115 -7.27 -5.37 -15.77
CA SER A 115 -7.33 -4.21 -16.66
C SER A 115 -6.73 -3.03 -15.92
N THR A 116 -5.63 -2.51 -16.44
CA THR A 116 -5.10 -1.23 -15.99
C THR A 116 -6.07 -0.15 -16.46
N LEU A 117 -6.86 0.37 -15.56
CA LEU A 117 -7.78 1.47 -15.85
C LEU A 117 -7.06 2.79 -15.58
N TYR A 118 -6.83 3.53 -16.65
CA TYR A 118 -6.40 4.92 -16.58
C TYR A 118 -7.63 5.84 -16.64
N PHE A 119 -7.81 6.65 -15.63
CA PHE A 119 -8.86 7.66 -15.58
C PHE A 119 -8.25 9.04 -15.32
N SER A 120 -8.42 9.97 -16.24
CA SER A 120 -7.99 11.36 -16.07
C SER A 120 -9.21 12.25 -15.97
N LEU A 121 -9.32 12.99 -14.87
CA LEU A 121 -10.36 13.98 -14.64
C LEU A 121 -9.70 15.35 -14.47
N VAL A 122 -9.98 16.27 -15.38
CA VAL A 122 -9.53 17.66 -15.27
C VAL A 122 -10.56 18.42 -14.44
N CYS A 123 -10.17 18.84 -13.23
CA CYS A 123 -10.95 19.81 -12.47
C CYS A 123 -10.80 21.18 -13.12
N SER A 124 -11.71 21.58 -13.99
CA SER A 124 -11.82 22.97 -14.43
C SER A 124 -12.35 23.82 -13.28
N ASN A 125 -11.49 24.70 -12.79
CA ASN A 125 -11.86 25.73 -11.84
C ASN A 125 -12.72 26.75 -12.59
N THR A 126 -14.04 26.60 -12.56
CA THR A 126 -14.96 27.71 -12.90
C THR A 126 -14.94 28.66 -11.71
N LYS A 127 -14.34 29.83 -11.94
CA LYS A 127 -14.47 30.99 -11.04
C LYS A 127 -15.92 31.47 -11.00
#